data_4a7c739ab00f9f0acac8d43cbdc4659e
#
_entry.id   4a7c739ab00f9f0acac8d43cbdc4659e
#
_cell.length_a   1.000
_cell.length_b   1.000
_cell.length_c   1.000
_cell.angle_alpha   90.00
_cell.angle_beta   90.00
_cell.angle_gamma   90.00
#
_symmetry.space_group_name_H-M   'P 1'
#
loop_
_entity.id
_entity.type
_entity.pdbx_description
1 polymer ?
#
loop_
_entity_poly.entity_id
_entity_poly.type
_entity_poly.pdbx_seq_one_letter_code
_entity_poly.pdbx_strand_id
1 'polypeptide(L)'
;RPQLQGLIIMAPFYLEPNREDPMRARMDEYGAIARSVAQKTDALFIDTQAAFEPVLAHMHANAIAWDRVHPNLTGHAVIARAFLNAIGVPM
;
A
#
# COMPACT_ATOMS: atom_id res chain seq x y z
N ARG A 1 13.49 -14.61 -13.55
CA ARG A 1 14.95 -14.69 -13.49
C ARG A 1 15.36 -15.78 -12.53
N PRO A 2 16.28 -16.67 -12.93
CA PRO A 2 16.63 -17.81 -12.07
C PRO A 2 17.33 -17.41 -10.77
N GLN A 3 17.96 -16.24 -10.71
CA GLN A 3 18.65 -15.77 -9.51
C GLN A 3 17.73 -15.13 -8.48
N LEU A 4 16.48 -14.80 -8.84
CA LEU A 4 15.57 -14.16 -7.88
C LEU A 4 15.09 -15.16 -6.85
N GLN A 5 15.19 -14.76 -5.57
CA GLN A 5 14.63 -15.54 -4.46
C GLN A 5 13.13 -15.33 -4.33
N GLY A 6 12.61 -14.23 -4.87
CA GLY A 6 11.19 -13.93 -4.85
C GLY A 6 10.91 -12.58 -5.49
N LEU A 7 9.63 -12.26 -5.63
CA LEU A 7 9.16 -11.00 -6.17
C LEU A 7 8.08 -10.45 -5.26
N ILE A 8 8.16 -9.17 -4.95
CA ILE A 8 7.18 -8.49 -4.10
C ILE A 8 6.54 -7.38 -4.93
N ILE A 9 5.22 -7.34 -4.95
CA ILE A 9 4.46 -6.28 -5.60
C ILE A 9 3.67 -5.55 -4.53
N MET A 10 3.89 -4.24 -4.41
CA MET A 10 3.18 -3.38 -3.46
C MET A 10 2.11 -2.59 -4.22
N ALA A 11 0.89 -2.56 -3.67
CA ALA A 11 -0.19 -1.80 -4.28
C ALA A 11 0.10 -0.30 -4.23
N PRO A 12 -0.31 0.47 -5.26
CA PRO A 12 -0.33 1.92 -5.16
C PRO A 12 -1.38 2.35 -4.14
N PHE A 13 -1.26 3.57 -3.63
CA PHE A 13 -2.17 4.09 -2.64
C PHE A 13 -2.44 5.57 -2.86
N TYR A 14 -3.59 6.01 -2.36
CA TYR A 14 -3.95 7.42 -2.28
C TYR A 14 -4.58 7.64 -0.91
N LEU A 15 -4.02 8.54 -0.11
CA LEU A 15 -4.39 8.70 1.30
C LEU A 15 -5.63 9.56 1.45
N GLU A 16 -6.73 9.07 0.93
CA GLU A 16 -8.04 9.66 1.02
C GLU A 16 -9.02 8.60 1.51
N PRO A 17 -9.68 8.80 2.66
CA PRO A 17 -10.61 7.80 3.19
C PRO A 17 -11.90 7.67 2.38
N ASN A 18 -12.28 8.70 1.62
CA ASN A 18 -13.49 8.64 0.81
C ASN A 18 -13.22 7.83 -0.46
N ARG A 19 -13.78 6.63 -0.52
CA ARG A 19 -13.58 5.73 -1.66
C ARG A 19 -14.23 6.20 -2.94
N GLU A 20 -15.13 7.17 -2.87
CA GLU A 20 -15.77 7.76 -4.02
C GLU A 20 -14.95 8.89 -4.63
N ASP A 21 -13.91 9.37 -3.94
CA ASP A 21 -12.99 10.35 -4.51
C ASP A 21 -12.39 9.79 -5.80
N PRO A 22 -12.38 10.57 -6.90
CA PRO A 22 -11.94 10.04 -8.20
C PRO A 22 -10.51 9.51 -8.21
N MET A 23 -9.58 10.18 -7.52
CA MET A 23 -8.19 9.69 -7.44
C MET A 23 -8.10 8.44 -6.58
N ARG A 24 -8.83 8.38 -5.46
CA ARG A 24 -8.87 7.21 -4.61
C ARG A 24 -9.45 6.01 -5.38
N ALA A 25 -10.55 6.22 -6.09
CA ALA A 25 -11.18 5.17 -6.88
C ALA A 25 -10.24 4.66 -7.97
N ARG A 26 -9.50 5.57 -8.63
CA ARG A 26 -8.54 5.19 -9.66
C ARG A 26 -7.40 4.36 -9.07
N MET A 27 -6.90 4.74 -7.91
CA MET A 27 -5.83 3.98 -7.24
C MET A 27 -6.31 2.62 -6.78
N ASP A 28 -7.56 2.51 -6.35
CA ASP A 28 -8.14 1.21 -5.98
C ASP A 28 -8.22 0.28 -7.20
N GLU A 29 -8.52 0.82 -8.40
CA GLU A 29 -8.50 0.05 -9.64
C GLU A 29 -7.08 -0.45 -9.94
N TYR A 30 -6.07 0.42 -9.82
CA TYR A 30 -4.68 0.01 -10.03
C TYR A 30 -4.23 -1.01 -8.99
N GLY A 31 -4.70 -0.88 -7.76
CA GLY A 31 -4.44 -1.87 -6.72
C GLY A 31 -4.98 -3.25 -7.07
N ALA A 32 -6.18 -3.31 -7.63
CA ALA A 32 -6.77 -4.57 -8.08
C ALA A 32 -5.96 -5.19 -9.22
N ILE A 33 -5.45 -4.37 -10.13
CA ILE A 33 -4.59 -4.84 -11.22
C ILE A 33 -3.28 -5.37 -10.66
N ALA A 34 -2.67 -4.67 -9.71
CA ALA A 34 -1.42 -5.09 -9.08
C ALA A 34 -1.60 -6.45 -8.37
N ARG A 35 -2.72 -6.63 -7.67
CA ARG A 35 -3.04 -7.90 -7.03
C ARG A 35 -3.16 -9.03 -8.05
N SER A 36 -3.83 -8.76 -9.17
CA SER A 36 -3.98 -9.74 -10.25
C SER A 36 -2.64 -10.15 -10.84
N VAL A 37 -1.75 -9.17 -11.08
CA VAL A 37 -0.40 -9.44 -11.60
C VAL A 37 0.39 -10.28 -10.60
N ALA A 38 0.29 -9.97 -9.30
CA ALA A 38 0.98 -10.72 -8.27
C ALA A 38 0.54 -12.19 -8.26
N GLN A 39 -0.77 -12.43 -8.40
CA GLN A 39 -1.30 -13.80 -8.47
C GLN A 39 -0.78 -14.55 -9.68
N LYS A 40 -0.71 -13.89 -10.85
CA LYS A 40 -0.26 -14.52 -12.09
C LYS A 40 1.23 -14.80 -12.11
N THR A 41 2.03 -14.02 -11.39
CA THR A 41 3.48 -14.15 -11.36
C THR A 41 3.98 -14.87 -10.11
N ASP A 42 3.08 -15.34 -9.26
CA ASP A 42 3.40 -15.96 -7.97
C ASP A 42 4.25 -15.04 -7.10
N ALA A 43 3.97 -13.75 -7.15
CA ALA A 43 4.64 -12.75 -6.33
C ALA A 43 3.91 -12.56 -5.01
N LEU A 44 4.64 -12.13 -3.98
CA LEU A 44 4.03 -11.69 -2.72
C LEU A 44 3.38 -10.33 -2.96
N PHE A 45 2.09 -10.22 -2.62
CA PHE A 45 1.37 -8.96 -2.77
C PHE A 45 1.25 -8.26 -1.42
N ILE A 46 1.57 -6.97 -1.39
CA ILE A 46 1.40 -6.14 -0.20
C ILE A 46 0.35 -5.08 -0.51
N ASP A 47 -0.79 -5.14 0.19
CA ASP A 47 -1.88 -4.18 0.02
C ASP A 47 -1.56 -2.93 0.84
N THR A 48 -0.78 -2.04 0.25
CA THR A 48 -0.32 -0.81 0.90
C THR A 48 -1.49 0.10 1.25
N GLN A 49 -2.50 0.18 0.39
CA GLN A 49 -3.69 0.99 0.66
C GLN A 49 -4.41 0.48 1.90
N ALA A 50 -4.59 -0.82 2.03
CA ALA A 50 -5.22 -1.41 3.21
C ALA A 50 -4.43 -1.16 4.48
N ALA A 51 -3.11 -1.08 4.39
CA ALA A 51 -2.25 -0.79 5.55
C ALA A 51 -2.51 0.62 6.11
N PHE A 52 -2.91 1.57 5.27
CA PHE A 52 -3.22 2.93 5.72
C PHE A 52 -4.64 3.09 6.26
N GLU A 53 -5.56 2.16 5.98
CA GLU A 53 -6.96 2.31 6.37
C GLU A 53 -7.15 2.51 7.88
N PRO A 54 -6.52 1.70 8.76
CA PRO A 54 -6.68 1.93 10.20
C PRO A 54 -6.13 3.28 10.65
N VAL A 55 -5.06 3.75 10.01
CA VAL A 55 -4.45 5.04 10.35
C VAL A 55 -5.37 6.18 9.92
N LEU A 56 -5.96 6.09 8.72
CA LEU A 56 -6.88 7.11 8.22
C LEU A 56 -8.18 7.17 9.03
N ALA A 57 -8.52 6.11 9.75
CA ALA A 57 -9.67 6.10 10.64
C ALA A 57 -9.44 6.96 11.89
N HIS A 58 -8.19 7.24 12.24
CA HIS A 58 -7.83 7.91 13.48
C HIS A 58 -7.09 9.23 13.30
N MET A 59 -6.58 9.54 12.11
CA MET A 59 -5.90 10.80 11.85
C MET A 59 -6.15 11.27 10.43
N HIS A 60 -6.05 12.58 10.26
CA HIS A 60 -6.24 13.19 8.95
C HIS A 60 -5.09 12.81 8.01
N ALA A 61 -5.40 12.64 6.73
CA ALA A 61 -4.42 12.26 5.72
C ALA A 61 -3.22 13.22 5.68
N ASN A 62 -3.44 14.51 5.92
CA ASN A 62 -2.36 15.52 5.91
C ASN A 62 -1.31 15.28 6.99
N ALA A 63 -1.66 14.55 8.06
CA ALA A 63 -0.69 14.17 9.09
C ALA A 63 0.29 13.12 8.62
N ILE A 64 -0.01 12.45 7.49
CA ILE A 64 0.81 11.35 6.95
C ILE A 64 1.43 11.75 5.61
N ALA A 65 0.69 12.50 4.78
CA ALA A 65 1.15 12.96 3.47
C ALA A 65 0.37 14.22 3.09
N TRP A 66 1.07 15.30 2.84
CA TRP A 66 0.44 16.58 2.52
C TRP A 66 -0.38 16.51 1.22
N ASP A 67 0.15 15.83 0.23
CA ASP A 67 -0.48 15.70 -1.09
C ASP A 67 -1.18 14.35 -1.25
N ARG A 68 -1.28 13.56 -0.19
CA ARG A 68 -1.89 12.23 -0.14
C ARG A 68 -1.15 11.17 -0.95
N VAL A 69 0.01 11.51 -1.50
CA VAL A 69 0.81 10.64 -2.35
C VAL A 69 2.21 10.41 -1.79
N HIS A 70 2.86 11.48 -1.29
CA HIS A 70 4.23 11.42 -0.80
C HIS A 70 4.23 11.37 0.74
N PRO A 71 4.33 10.18 1.34
CA PRO A 71 4.22 10.06 2.79
C PRO A 71 5.40 10.70 3.50
N ASN A 72 5.13 11.23 4.68
CA ASN A 72 6.17 11.71 5.60
C ASN A 72 6.74 10.52 6.38
N LEU A 73 7.53 10.81 7.41
CA LEU A 73 8.16 9.76 8.22
C LEU A 73 7.13 8.81 8.84
N THR A 74 6.01 9.32 9.33
CA THR A 74 4.93 8.50 9.88
C THR A 74 4.34 7.57 8.81
N GLY A 75 4.08 8.10 7.61
CA GLY A 75 3.57 7.31 6.49
C GLY A 75 4.56 6.25 6.06
N HIS A 76 5.85 6.58 5.99
CA HIS A 76 6.89 5.59 5.68
C HIS A 76 6.95 4.48 6.72
N ALA A 77 6.73 4.79 7.99
CA ALA A 77 6.70 3.77 9.04
C ALA A 77 5.54 2.78 8.83
N VAL A 78 4.38 3.26 8.38
CA VAL A 78 3.25 2.39 8.05
C VAL A 78 3.62 1.44 6.91
N ILE A 79 4.24 1.96 5.86
CA ILE A 79 4.67 1.15 4.71
C ILE A 79 5.71 0.11 5.15
N ALA A 80 6.71 0.54 5.92
CA ALA A 80 7.75 -0.36 6.40
C ALA A 80 7.17 -1.50 7.24
N ARG A 81 6.23 -1.19 8.13
CA ARG A 81 5.57 -2.20 8.94
C ARG A 81 4.80 -3.21 8.08
N ALA A 82 4.06 -2.72 7.09
CA ALA A 82 3.34 -3.59 6.18
C ALA A 82 4.28 -4.54 5.44
N PHE A 83 5.41 -4.00 4.97
CA PHE A 83 6.42 -4.79 4.27
C PHE A 83 7.01 -5.87 5.18
N LEU A 84 7.43 -5.47 6.39
CA LEU A 84 8.06 -6.41 7.33
C LEU A 84 7.09 -7.50 7.76
N ASN A 85 5.84 -7.15 8.03
CA ASN A 85 4.83 -8.14 8.40
C ASN A 85 4.59 -9.13 7.25
N ALA A 86 4.59 -8.65 6.00
CA ALA A 86 4.34 -9.49 4.84
C ALA A 86 5.45 -10.52 4.61
N ILE A 87 6.69 -10.16 4.92
CA ILE A 87 7.83 -11.09 4.77
C ILE A 87 8.09 -11.92 6.03
N GLY A 88 7.24 -11.78 7.07
CA GLY A 88 7.29 -12.63 8.24
C GLY A 88 8.10 -12.07 9.41
N VAL A 89 8.44 -10.78 9.40
CA VAL A 89 9.11 -10.11 10.52
C VAL A 89 8.04 -9.45 11.39
N PRO A 90 7.76 -9.94 12.59
CA PRO A 90 6.73 -9.33 13.44
C PRO A 90 7.17 -7.97 13.95
N MET A 91 6.20 -7.01 13.99
CA MET A 91 6.45 -5.66 14.47
C MET A 91 5.45 -5.31 15.55
#